data_c5879e9a15b7f8d3f9ab97f207f8b1ed
#
_entry.id   c5879e9a15b7f8d3f9ab97f207f8b1ed
#
_cell.length_a   1.000
_cell.length_b   1.000
_cell.length_c   1.000
_cell.angle_alpha   90.00
_cell.angle_beta   90.00
_cell.angle_gamma   90.00
#
_symmetry.space_group_name_H-M   'P 1'
#
loop_
_entity.id
_entity.type
_entity.pdbx_description
1 polymer ?
#
loop_
_entity_poly.entity_id
_entity_poly.type
_entity_poly.pdbx_seq_one_letter_code
_entity_poly.pdbx_strand_id
1 'polypeptide(L)'
;MFYQPLNRDVTVTNEQWLYFVEYIKKQGIDTVVVQWNRYGDEKFGGENGWLSSNLTQFADEGLTVWLGLYSDPEYFQRIHTTVEEQKQYLNEYVTVLLDSYRSWNHWITNHTSHVEGLYLPFEISDYDFNSPEKRAQLHTVLEDLSKRYDEPLMISVYLSGQLSPKGVAQWLNQLRALDIDIYVQDGRGTQLIEDTAWTNYSKEISCDIGLIREAFVQTNQTPFEAKSIEPNRLSELLTEDSCHKKVLFSLRYLPSQLNPLKLKD
;
A
#
# COMPACT_ATOMS: atom_id res chain seq x y z
N MET A 1 5.58 -0.02 -7.29
CA MET A 1 4.70 -1.20 -7.25
C MET A 1 4.67 -1.81 -5.87
N PHE A 2 3.52 -2.34 -5.38
CA PHE A 2 3.44 -2.96 -4.06
C PHE A 2 4.15 -4.30 -3.99
N TYR A 3 4.85 -4.53 -2.87
CA TYR A 3 5.40 -5.81 -2.44
C TYR A 3 4.82 -6.19 -1.08
N GLN A 4 4.16 -7.34 -1.01
CA GLN A 4 3.63 -7.93 0.22
C GLN A 4 4.62 -8.98 0.74
N PRO A 5 5.42 -8.71 1.75
CA PRO A 5 6.30 -9.72 2.35
C PRO A 5 5.50 -10.86 2.96
N LEU A 6 5.88 -12.09 2.65
CA LEU A 6 5.36 -13.31 3.27
C LEU A 6 6.52 -14.20 3.72
N ASN A 7 6.34 -14.97 4.79
CA ASN A 7 7.39 -15.82 5.35
C ASN A 7 8.02 -16.79 4.33
N ARG A 8 7.26 -17.25 3.35
CA ARG A 8 7.78 -18.11 2.29
C ARG A 8 8.81 -17.41 1.38
N ASP A 9 8.82 -16.07 1.33
CA ASP A 9 9.71 -15.31 0.46
C ASP A 9 11.18 -15.40 0.93
N VAL A 10 11.43 -15.83 2.18
CA VAL A 10 12.77 -16.17 2.69
C VAL A 10 13.47 -17.25 1.85
N THR A 11 12.73 -18.06 1.11
CA THR A 11 13.28 -19.11 0.25
C THR A 11 13.71 -18.62 -1.12
N VAL A 12 13.38 -17.38 -1.47
CA VAL A 12 13.79 -16.76 -2.75
C VAL A 12 15.27 -16.40 -2.66
N THR A 13 16.07 -16.95 -3.58
CA THR A 13 17.51 -16.70 -3.58
C THR A 13 17.85 -15.28 -4.08
N ASN A 14 19.02 -14.77 -3.71
CA ASN A 14 19.51 -13.47 -4.19
C ASN A 14 19.54 -13.40 -5.73
N GLU A 15 19.93 -14.50 -6.39
CA GLU A 15 19.95 -14.58 -7.85
C GLU A 15 18.54 -14.45 -8.45
N GLN A 16 17.54 -15.11 -7.86
CA GLN A 16 16.15 -14.98 -8.29
C GLN A 16 15.62 -13.54 -8.08
N TRP A 17 15.97 -12.91 -6.96
CA TRP A 17 15.65 -11.51 -6.72
C TRP A 17 16.29 -10.60 -7.76
N LEU A 18 17.58 -10.77 -8.09
CA LEU A 18 18.27 -9.96 -9.11
C LEU A 18 17.58 -10.05 -10.47
N TYR A 19 17.31 -11.27 -10.96
CA TYR A 19 16.58 -11.43 -12.21
C TYR A 19 15.20 -10.80 -12.19
N PHE A 20 14.52 -10.89 -11.06
CA PHE A 20 13.19 -10.30 -10.92
C PHE A 20 13.24 -8.77 -10.89
N VAL A 21 14.21 -8.18 -10.20
CA VAL A 21 14.44 -6.73 -10.18
C VAL A 21 14.75 -6.21 -11.58
N GLU A 22 15.65 -6.86 -12.31
CA GLU A 22 15.92 -6.52 -13.72
C GLU A 22 14.64 -6.58 -14.57
N TYR A 23 13.81 -7.59 -14.37
CA TYR A 23 12.56 -7.72 -15.09
C TYR A 23 11.60 -6.56 -14.81
N ILE A 24 11.35 -6.21 -13.55
CA ILE A 24 10.43 -5.12 -13.20
C ILE A 24 10.95 -3.76 -13.66
N LYS A 25 12.26 -3.51 -13.61
CA LYS A 25 12.89 -2.30 -14.15
C LYS A 25 12.66 -2.16 -15.65
N LYS A 26 12.77 -3.26 -16.42
CA LYS A 26 12.45 -3.29 -17.87
C LYS A 26 10.97 -2.98 -18.16
N GLN A 27 10.08 -3.17 -17.19
CA GLN A 27 8.68 -2.76 -17.28
C GLN A 27 8.46 -1.29 -16.90
N GLY A 28 9.52 -0.52 -16.59
CA GLY A 28 9.44 0.86 -16.15
C GLY A 28 9.05 1.04 -14.68
N ILE A 29 9.21 -0.01 -13.86
CA ILE A 29 8.97 0.07 -12.41
C ILE A 29 10.30 0.45 -11.75
N ASP A 30 10.33 1.59 -11.09
CA ASP A 30 11.48 2.19 -10.41
C ASP A 30 11.30 2.26 -8.88
N THR A 31 10.07 2.08 -8.41
CA THR A 31 9.72 2.24 -7.00
C THR A 31 8.96 1.02 -6.48
N VAL A 32 9.36 0.53 -5.30
CA VAL A 32 8.67 -0.54 -4.58
C VAL A 32 8.04 0.01 -3.30
N VAL A 33 6.74 -0.20 -3.13
CA VAL A 33 6.02 0.06 -1.89
C VAL A 33 5.93 -1.25 -1.12
N VAL A 34 6.74 -1.39 -0.09
CA VAL A 34 6.63 -2.53 0.84
C VAL A 34 5.36 -2.36 1.65
N GLN A 35 4.45 -3.32 1.60
CA GLN A 35 3.14 -3.14 2.24
C GLN A 35 3.25 -3.09 3.78
N TRP A 36 4.19 -3.84 4.35
CA TRP A 36 4.49 -3.84 5.79
C TRP A 36 5.90 -4.38 6.07
N ASN A 37 6.55 -3.85 7.09
CA ASN A 37 7.77 -4.43 7.65
C ASN A 37 7.48 -5.36 8.84
N ARG A 38 6.22 -5.30 9.35
CA ARG A 38 5.69 -6.16 10.39
C ARG A 38 4.20 -6.42 10.15
N TYR A 39 3.78 -7.69 10.21
CA TYR A 39 2.38 -8.12 10.09
C TYR A 39 2.01 -8.90 11.35
N GLY A 40 1.19 -8.32 12.22
CA GLY A 40 0.95 -8.88 13.54
C GLY A 40 2.24 -9.05 14.34
N ASP A 41 2.56 -10.28 14.76
CA ASP A 41 3.79 -10.62 15.45
C ASP A 41 4.95 -10.96 14.51
N GLU A 42 4.67 -11.17 13.22
CA GLU A 42 5.68 -11.49 12.22
C GLU A 42 6.50 -10.25 11.81
N LYS A 43 7.82 -10.32 12.00
CA LYS A 43 8.76 -9.22 11.74
C LYS A 43 9.67 -9.46 10.53
N PHE A 44 9.52 -10.56 9.82
CA PHE A 44 10.31 -10.91 8.63
C PHE A 44 11.83 -10.83 8.83
N GLY A 45 12.27 -11.12 10.05
CA GLY A 45 13.67 -11.03 10.49
C GLY A 45 14.11 -9.66 10.97
N GLY A 46 13.24 -8.64 10.92
CA GLY A 46 13.55 -7.25 11.33
C GLY A 46 14.58 -6.56 10.44
N GLU A 47 15.21 -5.50 10.97
CA GLU A 47 16.15 -4.66 10.21
C GLU A 47 17.49 -5.36 9.85
N ASN A 48 17.78 -6.52 10.42
CA ASN A 48 18.96 -7.33 10.14
C ASN A 48 18.62 -8.69 9.53
N GLY A 49 17.38 -8.89 9.08
CA GLY A 49 16.89 -10.15 8.56
C GLY A 49 16.77 -10.22 7.05
N TRP A 50 16.01 -11.21 6.59
CA TRP A 50 15.87 -11.47 5.15
C TRP A 50 15.14 -10.33 4.40
N LEU A 51 14.13 -9.69 5.05
CA LEU A 51 13.41 -8.61 4.39
C LEU A 51 14.33 -7.40 4.15
N SER A 52 15.06 -6.95 5.17
CA SER A 52 16.00 -5.83 5.03
C SER A 52 17.10 -6.13 4.00
N SER A 53 17.60 -7.38 3.96
CA SER A 53 18.58 -7.81 2.95
C SER A 53 18.01 -7.69 1.54
N ASN A 54 16.77 -8.10 1.31
CA ASN A 54 16.12 -7.96 0.00
C ASN A 54 15.89 -6.49 -0.37
N LEU A 55 15.50 -5.64 0.59
CA LEU A 55 15.30 -4.21 0.33
C LEU A 55 16.63 -3.49 0.06
N THR A 56 17.70 -3.88 0.72
CA THR A 56 19.07 -3.40 0.41
C THR A 56 19.44 -3.78 -1.02
N GLN A 57 19.17 -5.01 -1.44
CA GLN A 57 19.40 -5.44 -2.82
C GLN A 57 18.57 -4.63 -3.83
N PHE A 58 17.31 -4.30 -3.51
CA PHE A 58 16.50 -3.42 -4.37
C PHE A 58 17.14 -2.03 -4.49
N ALA A 59 17.62 -1.46 -3.39
CA ALA A 59 18.31 -0.17 -3.37
C ALA A 59 19.62 -0.22 -4.18
N ASP A 60 20.43 -1.26 -4.01
CA ASP A 60 21.70 -1.46 -4.74
C ASP A 60 21.46 -1.55 -6.26
N GLU A 61 20.31 -2.10 -6.66
CA GLU A 61 19.87 -2.15 -8.04
C GLU A 61 19.20 -0.85 -8.53
N GLY A 62 19.14 0.19 -7.70
CA GLY A 62 18.64 1.52 -8.05
C GLY A 62 17.12 1.66 -8.01
N LEU A 63 16.41 0.80 -7.30
CA LEU A 63 15.01 1.02 -6.98
C LEU A 63 14.90 1.94 -5.76
N THR A 64 13.84 2.75 -5.72
CA THR A 64 13.43 3.46 -4.50
C THR A 64 12.40 2.64 -3.72
N VAL A 65 12.32 2.90 -2.41
CA VAL A 65 11.48 2.14 -1.49
C VAL A 65 10.60 3.07 -0.65
N TRP A 66 9.31 2.83 -0.68
CA TRP A 66 8.39 3.23 0.39
C TRP A 66 8.32 2.09 1.40
N LEU A 67 8.77 2.34 2.63
CA LEU A 67 8.80 1.31 3.66
C LEU A 67 7.47 1.28 4.41
N GLY A 68 6.67 0.23 4.21
CA GLY A 68 5.46 -0.01 5.00
C GLY A 68 5.80 -0.39 6.43
N LEU A 69 5.09 0.20 7.37
CA LEU A 69 5.26 -0.04 8.80
C LEU A 69 4.42 -1.24 9.27
N TYR A 70 3.95 -1.22 10.51
CA TYR A 70 3.13 -2.29 11.08
C TYR A 70 1.75 -2.39 10.41
N SER A 71 1.30 -3.61 10.10
CA SER A 71 -0.07 -3.93 9.71
C SER A 71 -0.70 -4.89 10.72
N ASP A 72 -1.91 -4.56 11.18
CA ASP A 72 -2.68 -5.38 12.11
C ASP A 72 -3.54 -6.40 11.34
N PRO A 73 -3.35 -7.72 11.54
CA PRO A 73 -4.20 -8.75 10.92
C PRO A 73 -5.69 -8.63 11.26
N GLU A 74 -6.00 -8.00 12.40
CA GLU A 74 -7.38 -7.82 12.87
C GLU A 74 -7.96 -6.43 12.52
N TYR A 75 -7.25 -5.65 11.68
CA TYR A 75 -7.62 -4.27 11.35
C TYR A 75 -9.09 -4.11 10.99
N PHE A 76 -9.60 -4.88 10.04
CA PHE A 76 -10.98 -4.78 9.56
C PHE A 76 -12.04 -5.14 10.62
N GLN A 77 -11.69 -6.00 11.58
CA GLN A 77 -12.58 -6.35 12.70
C GLN A 77 -12.63 -5.26 13.75
N ARG A 78 -11.51 -4.55 13.95
CA ARG A 78 -11.31 -3.57 15.01
C ARG A 78 -11.66 -2.15 14.58
N ILE A 79 -11.48 -1.79 13.31
CA ILE A 79 -11.74 -0.44 12.80
C ILE A 79 -13.23 -0.16 12.61
N HIS A 80 -14.02 -1.19 12.23
CA HIS A 80 -15.45 -1.04 11.98
C HIS A 80 -16.25 -1.15 13.28
N THR A 81 -16.26 -0.08 14.07
CA THR A 81 -16.85 -0.06 15.41
C THR A 81 -17.41 1.34 15.76
N THR A 82 -17.78 1.59 17.02
CA THR A 82 -18.22 2.90 17.51
C THR A 82 -17.12 3.95 17.41
N VAL A 83 -17.49 5.23 17.50
CA VAL A 83 -16.51 6.35 17.44
C VAL A 83 -15.47 6.24 18.57
N GLU A 84 -15.89 5.92 19.80
CA GLU A 84 -15.01 5.79 20.94
C GLU A 84 -14.04 4.60 20.82
N GLU A 85 -14.54 3.46 20.45
CA GLU A 85 -13.72 2.25 20.29
C GLU A 85 -12.75 2.41 19.12
N GLN A 86 -13.19 3.02 18.00
CA GLN A 86 -12.32 3.33 16.88
C GLN A 86 -11.19 4.29 17.29
N LYS A 87 -11.49 5.31 18.11
CA LYS A 87 -10.48 6.22 18.63
C LYS A 87 -9.45 5.50 19.51
N GLN A 88 -9.92 4.63 20.41
CA GLN A 88 -9.03 3.83 21.23
C GLN A 88 -8.13 2.96 20.37
N TYR A 89 -8.71 2.23 19.42
CA TYR A 89 -7.98 1.37 18.50
C TYR A 89 -6.91 2.13 17.70
N LEU A 90 -7.26 3.29 17.13
CA LEU A 90 -6.30 4.11 16.37
C LEU A 90 -5.13 4.57 17.25
N ASN A 91 -5.35 4.91 18.51
CA ASN A 91 -4.28 5.28 19.45
C ASN A 91 -3.34 4.08 19.76
N GLU A 92 -3.91 2.90 19.96
CA GLU A 92 -3.14 1.66 20.12
C GLU A 92 -2.31 1.36 18.87
N TYR A 93 -2.94 1.46 17.70
CA TYR A 93 -2.29 1.23 16.41
C TYR A 93 -1.11 2.19 16.17
N VAL A 94 -1.28 3.48 16.44
CA VAL A 94 -0.21 4.49 16.37
C VAL A 94 1.00 4.09 17.22
N THR A 95 0.77 3.59 18.43
CA THR A 95 1.87 3.16 19.31
C THR A 95 2.69 2.05 18.65
N VAL A 96 2.04 1.07 18.05
CA VAL A 96 2.72 -0.04 17.37
C VAL A 96 3.40 0.39 16.07
N LEU A 97 2.80 1.35 15.33
CA LEU A 97 3.45 1.96 14.16
C LEU A 97 4.77 2.64 14.53
N LEU A 98 4.78 3.44 15.61
CA LEU A 98 5.99 4.12 16.09
C LEU A 98 7.07 3.13 16.54
N ASP A 99 6.70 2.02 17.19
CA ASP A 99 7.63 0.98 17.57
C ASP A 99 8.20 0.24 16.35
N SER A 100 7.36 0.00 15.34
CA SER A 100 7.79 -0.58 14.07
C SER A 100 8.80 0.33 13.35
N TYR A 101 8.53 1.63 13.27
CA TYR A 101 9.46 2.62 12.71
C TYR A 101 10.81 2.63 13.45
N ARG A 102 10.79 2.73 14.78
CA ARG A 102 12.03 2.73 15.60
C ARG A 102 12.88 1.49 15.36
N SER A 103 12.22 0.34 15.17
CA SER A 103 12.92 -0.94 14.94
C SER A 103 13.61 -1.01 13.57
N TRP A 104 13.30 -0.10 12.64
CA TRP A 104 13.89 0.00 11.30
C TRP A 104 14.70 1.28 11.08
N ASN A 105 14.83 2.12 12.10
CA ASN A 105 15.46 3.43 11.98
C ASN A 105 16.92 3.36 11.49
N HIS A 106 17.67 2.35 11.90
CA HIS A 106 19.05 2.17 11.45
C HIS A 106 19.11 1.82 9.95
N TRP A 107 18.23 0.93 9.49
CA TRP A 107 18.15 0.61 8.07
C TRP A 107 17.74 1.83 7.23
N ILE A 108 16.71 2.57 7.66
CA ILE A 108 16.25 3.81 7.00
C ILE A 108 17.39 4.81 6.87
N THR A 109 18.10 5.09 7.98
CA THR A 109 19.20 6.06 8.03
C THR A 109 20.36 5.69 7.10
N ASN A 110 20.65 4.39 6.96
CA ASN A 110 21.71 3.91 6.07
C ASN A 110 21.32 3.90 4.59
N HIS A 111 20.04 4.00 4.27
CA HIS A 111 19.52 3.94 2.90
C HIS A 111 18.72 5.18 2.50
N THR A 112 19.00 6.34 3.10
CA THR A 112 18.25 7.60 2.88
C THR A 112 18.14 8.02 1.41
N SER A 113 19.13 7.69 0.58
CA SER A 113 19.10 7.96 -0.86
C SER A 113 18.13 7.10 -1.65
N HIS A 114 17.61 6.01 -1.06
CA HIS A 114 16.72 5.05 -1.69
C HIS A 114 15.38 4.91 -0.96
N VAL A 115 15.27 5.39 0.28
CA VAL A 115 14.00 5.46 1.00
C VAL A 115 13.27 6.74 0.58
N GLU A 116 12.17 6.58 -0.16
CA GLU A 116 11.34 7.68 -0.64
C GLU A 116 10.38 8.18 0.44
N GLY A 117 9.98 7.28 1.36
CA GLY A 117 9.12 7.60 2.49
C GLY A 117 8.60 6.36 3.21
N LEU A 118 7.60 6.59 4.07
CA LEU A 118 6.96 5.56 4.86
C LEU A 118 5.52 5.33 4.38
N TYR A 119 5.16 4.07 4.15
CA TYR A 119 3.78 3.69 3.90
C TYR A 119 3.11 3.30 5.22
N LEU A 120 2.00 3.95 5.53
CA LEU A 120 1.17 3.61 6.69
C LEU A 120 0.10 2.61 6.24
N PRO A 121 0.16 1.35 6.69
CA PRO A 121 -0.77 0.30 6.23
C PRO A 121 -2.16 0.43 6.85
N PHE A 122 -2.69 1.66 6.91
CA PHE A 122 -4.11 1.86 7.14
C PHE A 122 -4.85 1.52 5.85
N GLU A 123 -5.76 0.60 5.92
CA GLU A 123 -6.68 0.35 4.81
C GLU A 123 -7.92 1.24 4.99
N ILE A 124 -7.74 2.53 4.71
CA ILE A 124 -8.75 3.56 4.95
C ILE A 124 -9.91 3.39 3.96
N SER A 125 -11.16 3.44 4.46
CA SER A 125 -12.35 3.37 3.61
C SER A 125 -13.42 4.38 4.00
N ASP A 126 -14.27 4.74 3.03
CA ASP A 126 -15.46 5.53 3.30
C ASP A 126 -16.55 4.72 4.05
N TYR A 127 -16.38 3.39 4.17
CA TYR A 127 -17.22 2.53 5.00
C TYR A 127 -16.88 2.65 6.48
N ASP A 128 -15.59 2.57 6.83
CA ASP A 128 -15.14 2.64 8.23
C ASP A 128 -15.12 4.05 8.76
N PHE A 129 -14.89 5.04 7.88
CA PHE A 129 -14.91 6.47 8.20
C PHE A 129 -16.15 7.17 7.63
N ASN A 130 -17.32 6.56 7.81
CA ASN A 130 -18.59 6.98 7.21
C ASN A 130 -19.23 8.22 7.88
N SER A 131 -18.80 8.59 9.09
CA SER A 131 -19.31 9.80 9.78
C SER A 131 -18.28 10.94 9.82
N PRO A 132 -18.72 12.20 9.94
CA PRO A 132 -17.81 13.34 10.11
C PRO A 132 -16.90 13.19 11.32
N GLU A 133 -17.39 12.64 12.43
CA GLU A 133 -16.64 12.45 13.68
C GLU A 133 -15.50 11.46 13.48
N LYS A 134 -15.76 10.32 12.82
CA LYS A 134 -14.75 9.31 12.50
C LYS A 134 -13.67 9.87 11.56
N ARG A 135 -14.06 10.64 10.55
CA ARG A 135 -13.12 11.32 9.66
C ARG A 135 -12.27 12.37 10.38
N ALA A 136 -12.85 13.11 11.32
CA ALA A 136 -12.10 14.06 12.14
C ALA A 136 -11.08 13.38 13.06
N GLN A 137 -11.41 12.20 13.62
CA GLN A 137 -10.46 11.38 14.38
C GLN A 137 -9.30 10.90 13.52
N LEU A 138 -9.58 10.34 12.34
CA LEU A 138 -8.55 9.94 11.40
C LEU A 138 -7.64 11.10 11.03
N HIS A 139 -8.21 12.25 10.71
CA HIS A 139 -7.46 13.47 10.40
C HIS A 139 -6.50 13.84 11.54
N THR A 140 -6.99 13.83 12.79
CA THR A 140 -6.15 14.13 13.97
C THR A 140 -5.00 13.14 14.12
N VAL A 141 -5.26 11.84 13.92
CA VAL A 141 -4.23 10.78 13.99
C VAL A 141 -3.17 10.97 12.89
N LEU A 142 -3.60 11.21 11.66
CA LEU A 142 -2.68 11.41 10.54
C LEU A 142 -1.86 12.71 10.68
N GLU A 143 -2.49 13.77 11.17
CA GLU A 143 -1.79 15.03 11.49
C GLU A 143 -0.73 14.85 12.60
N ASP A 144 -1.01 14.05 13.63
CA ASP A 144 -0.03 13.72 14.66
C ASP A 144 1.12 12.88 14.09
N LEU A 145 0.82 11.89 13.26
CA LEU A 145 1.83 11.06 12.61
C LEU A 145 2.71 11.87 11.65
N SER A 146 2.14 12.78 10.85
CA SER A 146 2.93 13.62 9.94
C SER A 146 3.93 14.55 10.64
N LYS A 147 3.72 14.81 11.94
CA LYS A 147 4.64 15.59 12.78
C LYS A 147 5.70 14.74 13.50
N ARG A 148 5.55 13.42 13.52
CA ARG A 148 6.42 12.48 14.26
C ARG A 148 7.45 11.79 13.40
N TYR A 149 7.24 11.76 12.10
CA TYR A 149 8.16 11.18 11.14
C TYR A 149 8.85 12.28 10.34
N ASP A 150 10.13 12.12 10.08
CA ASP A 150 10.92 13.03 9.24
C ASP A 150 10.76 12.70 7.75
N GLU A 151 10.39 11.45 7.44
CA GLU A 151 10.16 10.96 6.09
C GLU A 151 8.75 11.32 5.58
N PRO A 152 8.59 11.52 4.26
CA PRO A 152 7.28 11.64 3.62
C PRO A 152 6.37 10.46 3.96
N LEU A 153 5.08 10.71 4.13
CA LEU A 153 4.10 9.68 4.45
C LEU A 153 3.19 9.36 3.26
N MET A 154 2.82 8.10 3.14
CA MET A 154 1.89 7.59 2.13
C MET A 154 0.80 6.77 2.79
N ILE A 155 -0.44 6.93 2.33
CA ILE A 155 -1.60 6.10 2.71
C ILE A 155 -2.35 5.59 1.49
N SER A 156 -3.10 4.51 1.68
CA SER A 156 -4.04 4.01 0.69
C SER A 156 -5.49 4.16 1.15
N VAL A 157 -6.38 4.44 0.19
CA VAL A 157 -7.81 4.57 0.41
C VAL A 157 -8.55 3.68 -0.57
N TYR A 158 -9.48 2.87 -0.11
CA TYR A 158 -10.43 2.17 -0.95
C TYR A 158 -11.84 2.72 -0.76
N LEU A 159 -12.66 2.59 -1.80
CA LEU A 159 -14.00 3.16 -1.81
C LEU A 159 -15.03 2.04 -1.72
N SER A 160 -16.05 2.24 -0.89
CA SER A 160 -17.18 1.31 -0.71
C SER A 160 -18.52 1.88 -1.18
N GLY A 161 -18.53 3.12 -1.64
CA GLY A 161 -19.77 3.78 -2.11
C GLY A 161 -20.59 4.46 -1.02
N GLN A 162 -20.06 4.62 0.20
CA GLN A 162 -20.75 5.31 1.29
C GLN A 162 -20.75 6.83 1.12
N LEU A 163 -19.72 7.37 0.51
CA LEU A 163 -19.66 8.77 0.14
C LEU A 163 -19.92 8.97 -1.36
N SER A 164 -20.59 10.05 -1.70
CA SER A 164 -20.71 10.47 -3.10
C SER A 164 -19.34 10.80 -3.70
N PRO A 165 -19.15 10.77 -5.04
CA PRO A 165 -17.90 11.14 -5.68
C PRO A 165 -17.34 12.49 -5.22
N LYS A 166 -18.19 13.52 -5.11
CA LYS A 166 -17.80 14.83 -4.57
C LYS A 166 -17.43 14.79 -3.10
N GLY A 167 -18.14 13.98 -2.30
CA GLY A 167 -17.83 13.79 -0.88
C GLY A 167 -16.47 13.13 -0.69
N VAL A 168 -16.15 12.12 -1.50
CA VAL A 168 -14.82 11.49 -1.53
C VAL A 168 -13.75 12.51 -1.90
N ALA A 169 -13.92 13.26 -2.99
CA ALA A 169 -12.95 14.27 -3.43
C ALA A 169 -12.68 15.31 -2.33
N GLN A 170 -13.71 15.79 -1.66
CA GLN A 170 -13.56 16.73 -0.54
C GLN A 170 -12.78 16.12 0.62
N TRP A 171 -13.08 14.88 0.99
CA TRP A 171 -12.39 14.19 2.08
C TRP A 171 -10.91 13.92 1.74
N LEU A 172 -10.62 13.43 0.55
CA LEU A 172 -9.25 13.21 0.10
C LEU A 172 -8.44 14.51 0.09
N ASN A 173 -9.03 15.62 -0.36
CA ASN A 173 -8.37 16.94 -0.33
C ASN A 173 -8.08 17.43 1.10
N GLN A 174 -8.94 17.10 2.08
CA GLN A 174 -8.67 17.40 3.49
C GLN A 174 -7.48 16.60 4.03
N LEU A 175 -7.40 15.29 3.69
CA LEU A 175 -6.28 14.44 4.08
C LEU A 175 -4.97 14.87 3.42
N ARG A 176 -5.02 15.25 2.13
CA ARG A 176 -3.85 15.74 1.41
C ARG A 176 -3.28 17.04 1.98
N ALA A 177 -4.11 17.88 2.58
CA ALA A 177 -3.66 19.10 3.25
C ALA A 177 -2.72 18.84 4.44
N LEU A 178 -2.57 17.59 4.88
CA LEU A 178 -1.61 17.14 5.90
C LEU A 178 -0.21 16.82 5.35
N ASP A 179 0.05 17.11 4.08
CA ASP A 179 1.31 16.77 3.39
C ASP A 179 1.59 15.26 3.36
N ILE A 180 0.53 14.47 3.12
CA ILE A 180 0.57 13.02 3.02
C ILE A 180 0.22 12.62 1.57
N ASP A 181 1.02 11.75 0.98
CA ASP A 181 0.74 11.16 -0.32
C ASP A 181 -0.43 10.18 -0.22
N ILE A 182 -1.48 10.43 -0.99
CA ILE A 182 -2.70 9.62 -0.98
C ILE A 182 -2.83 8.85 -2.28
N TYR A 183 -3.10 7.56 -2.16
CA TYR A 183 -3.38 6.69 -3.30
C TYR A 183 -4.74 6.01 -3.12
N VAL A 184 -5.60 6.11 -4.13
CA VAL A 184 -6.93 5.50 -4.15
C VAL A 184 -6.88 4.19 -4.94
N GLN A 185 -7.40 3.11 -4.35
CA GLN A 185 -7.51 1.81 -5.01
C GLN A 185 -8.66 1.82 -6.02
N ASP A 186 -8.41 1.32 -7.23
CA ASP A 186 -9.42 1.30 -8.31
C ASP A 186 -10.50 0.23 -8.14
N GLY A 187 -10.29 -0.74 -7.24
CA GLY A 187 -11.25 -1.80 -6.89
C GLY A 187 -11.61 -2.75 -8.05
N ARG A 188 -10.85 -2.74 -9.14
CA ARG A 188 -11.18 -3.54 -10.34
C ARG A 188 -10.82 -5.00 -10.21
N GLY A 189 -9.76 -5.32 -9.49
CA GLY A 189 -9.34 -6.69 -9.22
C GLY A 189 -10.28 -7.40 -8.23
N THR A 190 -10.71 -6.66 -7.21
CA THR A 190 -11.66 -7.13 -6.19
C THR A 190 -13.12 -7.09 -6.66
N GLN A 191 -13.41 -6.34 -7.73
CA GLN A 191 -14.76 -6.11 -8.27
C GLN A 191 -15.74 -5.50 -7.23
N LEU A 192 -15.21 -4.77 -6.24
CA LEU A 192 -16.00 -4.11 -5.20
C LEU A 192 -16.73 -2.87 -5.72
N ILE A 193 -16.19 -2.25 -6.76
CA ILE A 193 -16.78 -1.07 -7.40
C ILE A 193 -17.04 -1.37 -8.88
N GLU A 194 -18.26 -1.13 -9.33
CA GLU A 194 -18.61 -1.24 -10.74
C GLU A 194 -17.87 -0.18 -11.58
N ASP A 195 -17.52 -0.50 -12.82
CA ASP A 195 -16.79 0.39 -13.75
C ASP A 195 -17.48 1.76 -13.94
N THR A 196 -18.81 1.80 -13.96
CA THR A 196 -19.58 3.04 -14.05
C THR A 196 -19.45 3.91 -12.80
N ALA A 197 -19.46 3.31 -11.63
CA ALA A 197 -19.25 4.01 -10.36
C ALA A 197 -17.81 4.52 -10.28
N TRP A 198 -16.82 3.68 -10.58
CA TRP A 198 -15.42 4.10 -10.65
C TRP A 198 -15.21 5.29 -11.59
N THR A 199 -15.82 5.27 -12.78
CA THR A 199 -15.74 6.40 -13.73
C THR A 199 -16.24 7.70 -13.13
N ASN A 200 -17.25 7.67 -12.26
CA ASN A 200 -17.76 8.86 -11.59
C ASN A 200 -16.82 9.33 -10.47
N TYR A 201 -16.21 8.42 -9.69
CA TYR A 201 -15.23 8.77 -8.66
C TYR A 201 -13.96 9.35 -9.29
N SER A 202 -13.41 8.69 -10.30
CA SER A 202 -12.14 9.09 -10.92
C SER A 202 -12.18 10.48 -11.59
N LYS A 203 -13.35 10.95 -12.02
CA LYS A 203 -13.52 12.31 -12.56
C LYS A 203 -13.45 13.41 -11.51
N GLU A 204 -13.79 13.11 -10.26
CA GLU A 204 -13.78 14.08 -9.16
C GLU A 204 -12.46 14.04 -8.37
N ILE A 205 -11.67 12.97 -8.49
CA ILE A 205 -10.37 12.82 -7.82
C ILE A 205 -9.34 13.71 -8.52
N SER A 206 -8.65 14.55 -7.75
CA SER A 206 -7.61 15.46 -8.26
C SER A 206 -6.39 14.70 -8.78
N CYS A 207 -5.73 15.19 -9.83
CA CYS A 207 -4.55 14.56 -10.46
C CYS A 207 -3.33 14.42 -9.55
N ASP A 208 -3.27 15.15 -8.45
CA ASP A 208 -2.23 15.06 -7.45
C ASP A 208 -2.46 13.94 -6.41
N ILE A 209 -3.59 13.25 -6.49
CA ILE A 209 -3.88 12.01 -5.77
C ILE A 209 -3.53 10.83 -6.68
N GLY A 210 -2.73 9.90 -6.17
CA GLY A 210 -2.31 8.72 -6.91
C GLY A 210 -3.40 7.65 -7.02
N LEU A 211 -3.20 6.71 -7.93
CA LEU A 211 -4.07 5.54 -8.08
C LEU A 211 -3.30 4.24 -7.84
N ILE A 212 -3.88 3.35 -7.06
CA ILE A 212 -3.46 1.95 -6.98
C ILE A 212 -4.28 1.16 -7.99
N ARG A 213 -3.59 0.58 -8.97
CA ARG A 213 -4.20 -0.24 -10.01
C ARG A 213 -4.01 -1.72 -9.65
N GLU A 214 -5.11 -2.43 -9.53
CA GLU A 214 -5.07 -3.84 -9.15
C GLU A 214 -4.69 -4.71 -10.34
N ALA A 215 -3.50 -5.35 -10.27
CA ALA A 215 -2.96 -6.24 -11.30
C ALA A 215 -3.36 -7.71 -11.08
N PHE A 216 -4.54 -7.95 -10.52
CA PHE A 216 -5.10 -9.26 -10.23
C PHE A 216 -6.60 -9.31 -10.53
N VAL A 217 -7.15 -10.52 -10.53
CA VAL A 217 -8.60 -10.76 -10.53
C VAL A 217 -8.90 -11.67 -9.36
N GLN A 218 -9.76 -11.20 -8.46
CA GLN A 218 -10.23 -12.01 -7.33
C GLN A 218 -11.03 -13.21 -7.84
N THR A 219 -10.71 -14.40 -7.33
CA THR A 219 -11.39 -15.66 -7.70
C THR A 219 -12.24 -16.22 -6.57
N ASN A 220 -11.90 -15.88 -5.32
CA ASN A 220 -12.69 -16.24 -4.14
C ASN A 220 -12.61 -15.12 -3.09
N GLN A 221 -13.68 -14.92 -2.33
CA GLN A 221 -13.75 -13.88 -1.30
C GLN A 221 -13.29 -14.39 0.08
N THR A 222 -13.64 -15.62 0.42
CA THR A 222 -13.34 -16.19 1.74
C THR A 222 -12.99 -17.70 1.61
N PRO A 223 -11.71 -18.08 1.78
CA PRO A 223 -10.55 -17.20 1.94
C PRO A 223 -10.32 -16.34 0.68
N PHE A 224 -9.62 -15.20 0.83
CA PHE A 224 -9.27 -14.37 -0.33
C PHE A 224 -8.32 -15.13 -1.25
N GLU A 225 -8.72 -15.27 -2.50
CA GLU A 225 -7.92 -15.87 -3.56
C GLU A 225 -7.96 -14.96 -4.80
N ALA A 226 -6.85 -14.84 -5.46
CA ALA A 226 -6.73 -14.01 -6.66
C ALA A 226 -5.69 -14.60 -7.63
N LYS A 227 -5.88 -14.34 -8.91
CA LYS A 227 -4.96 -14.70 -9.98
C LYS A 227 -4.43 -13.46 -10.71
N SER A 228 -3.27 -13.59 -11.35
CA SER A 228 -2.71 -12.57 -12.22
C SER A 228 -3.68 -12.19 -13.34
N ILE A 229 -3.66 -10.92 -13.73
CA ILE A 229 -4.30 -10.48 -14.99
C ILE A 229 -3.52 -11.02 -16.20
N GLU A 230 -4.16 -11.00 -17.35
CA GLU A 230 -3.51 -11.35 -18.61
C GLU A 230 -2.38 -10.35 -18.95
N PRO A 231 -1.26 -10.82 -19.59
CA PRO A 231 -0.12 -9.96 -19.91
C PRO A 231 -0.50 -8.70 -20.73
N ASN A 232 -1.43 -8.82 -21.67
CA ASN A 232 -1.91 -7.68 -22.45
C ASN A 232 -2.58 -6.62 -21.55
N ARG A 233 -3.37 -7.06 -20.57
CA ARG A 233 -4.00 -6.16 -19.62
C ARG A 233 -2.99 -5.46 -18.71
N LEU A 234 -1.92 -6.16 -18.30
CA LEU A 234 -0.82 -5.52 -17.58
C LEU A 234 -0.17 -4.43 -18.42
N SER A 235 0.12 -4.70 -19.69
CA SER A 235 0.68 -3.71 -20.61
C SER A 235 -0.21 -2.47 -20.74
N GLU A 236 -1.53 -2.65 -20.84
CA GLU A 236 -2.49 -1.54 -20.86
C GLU A 236 -2.42 -0.70 -19.58
N LEU A 237 -2.40 -1.35 -18.41
CA LEU A 237 -2.31 -0.64 -17.13
C LEU A 237 -1.02 0.17 -16.97
N LEU A 238 0.10 -0.36 -17.48
CA LEU A 238 1.39 0.32 -17.47
C LEU A 238 1.43 1.52 -18.41
N THR A 239 0.81 1.41 -19.58
CA THR A 239 0.86 2.41 -20.67
C THR A 239 -0.35 3.36 -20.71
N GLU A 240 -1.40 3.10 -19.92
CA GLU A 240 -2.59 3.95 -19.86
C GLU A 240 -2.22 5.40 -19.55
N ASP A 241 -2.64 6.31 -20.41
CA ASP A 241 -2.44 7.74 -20.17
C ASP A 241 -3.32 8.21 -19.02
N SER A 242 -2.70 8.84 -18.04
CA SER A 242 -3.37 9.32 -16.84
C SER A 242 -2.61 10.49 -16.24
N CYS A 243 -3.34 11.50 -15.75
CA CYS A 243 -2.72 12.59 -14.99
C CYS A 243 -2.27 12.14 -13.58
N HIS A 244 -2.76 11.01 -13.09
CA HIS A 244 -2.44 10.50 -11.76
C HIS A 244 -1.13 9.70 -11.77
N LYS A 245 -0.33 9.81 -10.69
CA LYS A 245 0.71 8.82 -10.41
C LYS A 245 0.06 7.45 -10.24
N LYS A 246 0.69 6.40 -10.75
CA LYS A 246 0.14 5.03 -10.67
C LYS A 246 1.06 4.11 -9.89
N VAL A 247 0.48 3.30 -9.03
CA VAL A 247 1.16 2.19 -8.34
C VAL A 247 0.37 0.91 -8.60
N LEU A 248 1.05 -0.15 -9.02
CA LEU A 248 0.40 -1.44 -9.27
C LEU A 248 0.38 -2.29 -7.99
N PHE A 249 -0.72 -2.95 -7.74
CA PHE A 249 -0.87 -3.94 -6.67
C PHE A 249 -1.05 -5.34 -7.29
N SER A 250 -0.12 -6.27 -7.16
CA SER A 250 1.17 -6.19 -6.52
C SER A 250 2.20 -7.03 -7.33
N LEU A 251 3.49 -6.98 -6.96
CA LEU A 251 4.58 -7.77 -7.55
C LEU A 251 4.22 -9.26 -7.63
N ARG A 252 3.49 -9.77 -6.67
CA ARG A 252 3.08 -11.17 -6.55
C ARG A 252 2.18 -11.64 -7.71
N TYR A 253 1.45 -10.71 -8.32
CA TYR A 253 0.53 -10.98 -9.44
C TYR A 253 1.11 -10.63 -10.81
N LEU A 254 2.40 -10.26 -10.90
CA LEU A 254 3.02 -10.05 -12.20
C LEU A 254 3.05 -11.35 -13.00
N PRO A 255 2.51 -11.36 -14.24
CA PRO A 255 2.42 -12.55 -15.07
C PRO A 255 3.75 -12.89 -15.74
N SER A 256 4.76 -13.25 -14.95
CA SER A 256 6.10 -13.61 -15.44
C SER A 256 6.53 -14.95 -14.87
N GLN A 257 7.22 -15.76 -15.69
CA GLN A 257 7.89 -16.97 -15.21
C GLN A 257 9.11 -16.64 -14.33
N LEU A 258 9.64 -15.42 -14.44
CA LEU A 258 10.74 -14.92 -13.62
C LEU A 258 10.26 -14.42 -12.25
N ASN A 259 8.96 -14.39 -12.01
CA ASN A 259 8.40 -13.92 -10.74
C ASN A 259 8.54 -15.02 -9.65
N PRO A 260 9.48 -14.88 -8.71
CA PRO A 260 9.69 -15.88 -7.66
C PRO A 260 8.62 -15.84 -6.59
N LEU A 261 7.81 -14.76 -6.56
CA LEU A 261 6.76 -14.50 -5.56
C LEU A 261 5.41 -15.12 -5.95
N LYS A 262 5.31 -15.62 -7.19
CA LYS A 262 4.05 -16.16 -7.72
C LYS A 262 3.51 -17.26 -6.80
N LEU A 263 2.22 -17.20 -6.51
CA LEU A 263 1.54 -18.30 -5.84
C LEU A 263 1.62 -19.52 -6.77
N LYS A 264 2.11 -20.64 -6.25
CA LYS A 264 1.99 -21.93 -6.98
C LYS A 264 0.51 -22.29 -6.93
N ASP A 265 -0.08 -22.45 -8.11
CA ASP A 265 -1.43 -23.00 -8.30
C ASP A 265 -1.54 -24.37 -7.65
#